data_277818625c5c76c91542a231183fd2d7
#
_entry.id   277818625c5c76c91542a231183fd2d7
#
_cell.length_a   1.000
_cell.length_b   1.000
_cell.length_c   1.000
_cell.angle_alpha   90.00
_cell.angle_beta   90.00
_cell.angle_gamma   90.00
#
_symmetry.space_group_name_H-M   'P 1'
#
loop_
_entity.id
_entity.type
_entity.pdbx_description
1 polymer ?
#
loop_
_entity_poly.entity_id
_entity_poly.type
_entity_poly.pdbx_seq_one_letter_code
_entity_poly.pdbx_strand_id
1 'polypeptide(L)'
;MGRHKKSIERPLLADVKYNSKVVSKFVCRMMLDGKKDTCTKIVYEAMDKLKAKTNKDPLEVFLKALENVKPMVEVKSRRVGGATYQVPMEIRETRREALAMRWIIEAARNRSGHGMADTLSAELLDAFNNTGTAYKKREDVHKMAEANKAFAHYRY
;
A
#
# COMPACT_ATOMS: atom_id res chain seq x y z
N MET A 1 18.48 -5.02 -34.69
CA MET A 1 17.76 -3.80 -34.27
C MET A 1 16.78 -4.15 -33.15
N GLY A 2 17.09 -3.79 -31.93
CA GLY A 2 16.21 -4.02 -30.79
C GLY A 2 14.96 -3.13 -30.88
N ARG A 3 13.79 -3.74 -31.03
CA ARG A 3 12.52 -3.03 -30.91
C ARG A 3 12.26 -2.73 -29.45
N HIS A 4 12.64 -1.55 -28.98
CA HIS A 4 12.18 -1.07 -27.68
C HIS A 4 10.67 -0.81 -27.77
N LYS A 5 9.88 -1.69 -27.17
CA LYS A 5 8.47 -1.39 -26.93
C LYS A 5 8.42 -0.20 -25.98
N LYS A 6 8.04 0.96 -26.46
CA LYS A 6 7.62 2.06 -25.60
C LYS A 6 6.39 1.56 -24.83
N SER A 7 6.49 1.44 -23.50
CA SER A 7 5.31 1.22 -22.69
C SER A 7 4.44 2.46 -22.79
N ILE A 8 3.27 2.30 -23.38
CA ILE A 8 2.28 3.37 -23.43
C ILE A 8 1.68 3.46 -22.02
N GLU A 9 2.09 4.44 -21.26
CA GLU A 9 1.48 4.72 -19.97
C GLU A 9 0.05 5.21 -20.21
N ARG A 10 -0.91 4.44 -19.69
CA ARG A 10 -2.32 4.84 -19.77
C ARG A 10 -2.58 5.95 -18.76
N PRO A 11 -3.28 7.04 -19.14
CA PRO A 11 -3.62 8.08 -18.20
C PRO A 11 -4.52 7.54 -17.10
N LEU A 12 -4.16 7.81 -15.86
CA LEU A 12 -4.97 7.45 -14.71
C LEU A 12 -6.01 8.54 -14.49
N LEU A 13 -7.28 8.17 -14.61
CA LEU A 13 -8.39 9.07 -14.33
C LEU A 13 -8.68 9.08 -12.83
N ALA A 14 -9.04 10.25 -12.31
CA ALA A 14 -9.47 10.38 -10.93
C ALA A 14 -10.81 9.65 -10.70
N ASP A 15 -11.01 9.16 -9.47
CA ASP A 15 -12.24 8.50 -9.07
C ASP A 15 -13.44 9.46 -9.19
N VAL A 16 -14.58 8.94 -9.63
CA VAL A 16 -15.80 9.74 -9.88
C VAL A 16 -16.40 10.30 -8.59
N LYS A 17 -16.43 9.50 -7.53
CA LYS A 17 -17.07 9.88 -6.25
C LYS A 17 -16.20 10.81 -5.42
N TYR A 18 -14.91 10.54 -5.34
CA TYR A 18 -13.96 11.28 -4.48
C TYR A 18 -13.02 12.19 -5.26
N ASN A 19 -13.07 12.15 -6.59
CA ASN A 19 -12.16 12.89 -7.48
C ASN A 19 -10.69 12.73 -7.09
N SER A 20 -10.30 11.51 -6.72
CA SER A 20 -8.97 11.15 -6.24
C SER A 20 -8.30 10.11 -7.12
N LYS A 21 -7.11 10.42 -7.62
CA LYS A 21 -6.28 9.46 -8.35
C LYS A 21 -5.76 8.35 -7.45
N VAL A 22 -5.55 8.62 -6.17
CA VAL A 22 -5.10 7.62 -5.19
C VAL A 22 -6.16 6.54 -4.99
N VAL A 23 -7.44 6.93 -4.88
CA VAL A 23 -8.55 5.97 -4.80
C VAL A 23 -8.63 5.11 -6.06
N SER A 24 -8.49 5.70 -7.24
CA SER A 24 -8.44 4.96 -8.50
C SER A 24 -7.29 3.95 -8.56
N LYS A 25 -6.10 4.32 -8.13
CA LYS A 25 -4.95 3.42 -8.02
C LYS A 25 -5.23 2.27 -7.06
N PHE A 26 -5.84 2.55 -5.93
CA PHE A 26 -6.18 1.55 -4.92
C PHE A 26 -7.18 0.52 -5.48
N VAL A 27 -8.22 0.97 -6.17
CA VAL A 27 -9.18 0.09 -6.85
C VAL A 27 -8.47 -0.81 -7.87
N CYS A 28 -7.60 -0.25 -8.71
CA CYS A 28 -6.85 -1.02 -9.69
C CYS A 28 -5.94 -2.07 -9.06
N ARG A 29 -5.32 -1.78 -7.91
CA ARG A 29 -4.46 -2.75 -7.20
C ARG A 29 -5.25 -3.85 -6.50
N MET A 30 -6.44 -3.55 -6.03
CA MET A 30 -7.31 -4.53 -5.38
C MET A 30 -8.05 -5.41 -6.39
N MET A 31 -8.22 -4.93 -7.61
CA MET A 31 -8.97 -5.61 -8.66
C MET A 31 -8.41 -7.00 -8.96
N LEU A 32 -9.31 -7.99 -9.08
CA LEU A 32 -9.03 -9.35 -9.53
C LEU A 32 -9.84 -9.64 -10.79
N ASP A 33 -9.24 -10.34 -11.75
CA ASP A 33 -9.91 -10.81 -12.97
C ASP A 33 -10.59 -9.70 -13.78
N GLY A 34 -10.09 -8.48 -13.71
CA GLY A 34 -10.68 -7.34 -14.42
C GLY A 34 -12.00 -6.83 -13.85
N LYS A 35 -12.43 -7.30 -12.68
CA LYS A 35 -13.70 -6.93 -12.04
C LYS A 35 -13.64 -5.55 -11.36
N LYS A 36 -13.49 -4.51 -12.16
CA LYS A 36 -13.31 -3.14 -11.66
C LYS A 36 -14.54 -2.61 -10.92
N ASP A 37 -15.74 -2.84 -11.46
CA ASP A 37 -16.97 -2.33 -10.84
C ASP A 37 -17.23 -2.95 -9.47
N THR A 38 -16.95 -4.24 -9.32
CA THR A 38 -17.04 -4.94 -8.03
C THR A 38 -16.06 -4.32 -7.02
N CYS A 39 -14.82 -4.11 -7.42
CA CYS A 39 -13.81 -3.46 -6.56
C CYS A 39 -14.20 -2.03 -6.18
N THR A 40 -14.71 -1.26 -7.12
CA THR A 40 -15.15 0.11 -6.88
C THR A 40 -16.27 0.16 -5.84
N LYS A 41 -17.25 -0.73 -5.94
CA LYS A 41 -18.35 -0.87 -4.95
C LYS A 41 -17.81 -1.24 -3.57
N ILE A 42 -16.88 -2.18 -3.49
CA ILE A 42 -16.25 -2.60 -2.22
C ILE A 42 -15.54 -1.42 -1.57
N VAL A 43 -14.74 -0.67 -2.34
CA VAL A 43 -14.02 0.49 -1.81
C VAL A 43 -14.98 1.58 -1.34
N TYR A 44 -16.02 1.88 -2.10
CA TYR A 44 -17.02 2.88 -1.71
C TYR A 44 -17.77 2.48 -0.44
N GLU A 45 -18.17 1.21 -0.33
CA GLU A 45 -18.80 0.68 0.87
C GLU A 45 -17.87 0.74 2.09
N ALA A 46 -16.61 0.39 1.91
CA ALA A 46 -15.60 0.51 2.97
C ALA A 46 -15.40 1.96 3.42
N MET A 47 -15.38 2.90 2.48
CA MET A 47 -15.27 4.34 2.77
C MET A 47 -16.52 4.86 3.53
N ASP A 48 -17.72 4.43 3.15
CA ASP A 48 -18.95 4.78 3.85
C ASP A 48 -18.94 4.25 5.30
N LYS A 49 -18.44 3.04 5.51
CA LYS A 49 -18.25 2.45 6.85
C LYS A 49 -17.23 3.21 7.68
N LEU A 50 -16.15 3.69 7.07
CA LEU A 50 -15.18 4.55 7.74
C LEU A 50 -15.81 5.87 8.19
N LYS A 51 -16.60 6.49 7.34
CA LYS A 51 -17.33 7.72 7.67
C LYS A 51 -18.27 7.51 8.88
N ALA A 52 -19.01 6.40 8.88
CA ALA A 52 -19.92 6.06 9.98
C ALA A 52 -19.18 5.86 11.32
N LYS A 53 -18.00 5.26 11.28
CA LYS A 53 -17.20 4.95 12.47
C LYS A 53 -16.38 6.14 13.01
N THR A 54 -15.89 7.00 12.13
CA THR A 54 -14.98 8.10 12.51
C THR A 54 -15.64 9.46 12.56
N ASN A 55 -16.81 9.63 11.93
CA ASN A 55 -17.48 10.92 11.73
C ASN A 55 -16.61 11.97 11.04
N LYS A 56 -15.60 11.52 10.27
CA LYS A 56 -14.68 12.35 9.51
C LYS A 56 -14.87 12.10 8.02
N ASP A 57 -14.29 12.98 7.19
CA ASP A 57 -14.23 12.77 5.75
C ASP A 57 -13.54 11.44 5.44
N PRO A 58 -14.22 10.48 4.78
CA PRO A 58 -13.63 9.17 4.50
C PRO A 58 -12.37 9.25 3.64
N LEU A 59 -12.27 10.21 2.73
CA LEU A 59 -11.08 10.41 1.90
C LEU A 59 -9.87 10.81 2.75
N GLU A 60 -10.04 11.71 3.71
CA GLU A 60 -8.98 12.11 4.64
C GLU A 60 -8.51 10.94 5.50
N VAL A 61 -9.44 10.15 6.02
CA VAL A 61 -9.12 8.94 6.80
C VAL A 61 -8.36 7.93 5.96
N PHE A 62 -8.78 7.70 4.73
CA PHE A 62 -8.12 6.80 3.79
C PHE A 62 -6.70 7.26 3.47
N LEU A 63 -6.51 8.51 3.11
CA LEU A 63 -5.20 9.08 2.80
C LEU A 63 -4.27 9.04 4.01
N LYS A 64 -4.78 9.34 5.20
CA LYS A 64 -4.00 9.27 6.45
C LYS A 64 -3.61 7.83 6.78
N ALA A 65 -4.51 6.87 6.59
CA ALA A 65 -4.21 5.45 6.78
C ALA A 65 -3.09 4.98 5.84
N LEU A 66 -3.13 5.36 4.56
CA LEU A 66 -2.06 5.08 3.62
C LEU A 66 -0.74 5.71 4.05
N GLU A 67 -0.75 6.98 4.44
CA GLU A 67 0.44 7.70 4.90
C GLU A 67 1.08 7.02 6.11
N ASN A 68 0.28 6.55 7.06
CA ASN A 68 0.76 5.84 8.24
C ASN A 68 1.41 4.49 7.92
N VAL A 69 1.02 3.84 6.83
CA VAL A 69 1.55 2.53 6.40
C VAL A 69 2.73 2.66 5.44
N LYS A 70 2.93 3.81 4.81
CA LYS A 70 4.04 4.02 3.87
C LYS A 70 5.39 3.81 4.55
N PRO A 71 6.23 2.87 4.07
CA PRO A 71 7.57 2.68 4.62
C PRO A 71 8.53 3.73 4.07
N MET A 72 9.49 4.15 4.88
CA MET A 72 10.56 5.07 4.50
C MET A 72 11.74 4.34 3.87
N VAL A 73 12.03 3.15 4.36
CA VAL A 73 13.19 2.33 3.99
C VAL A 73 12.76 0.88 3.81
N GLU A 74 13.45 0.18 2.95
CA GLU A 74 13.31 -1.27 2.76
C GLU A 74 14.68 -1.93 2.69
N VAL A 75 14.72 -3.24 2.79
CA VAL A 75 15.95 -4.03 2.68
C VAL A 75 15.94 -4.76 1.35
N LYS A 76 17.04 -4.65 0.60
CA LYS A 76 17.24 -5.39 -0.65
C LYS A 76 18.44 -6.31 -0.52
N SER A 77 18.29 -7.53 -0.98
CA SER A 77 19.39 -8.48 -1.07
C SER A 77 20.38 -8.04 -2.13
N ARG A 78 21.66 -7.98 -1.76
CA ARG A 78 22.74 -7.66 -2.67
C ARG A 78 23.88 -8.64 -2.50
N ARG A 79 24.42 -9.12 -3.61
CA ARG A 79 25.56 -10.02 -3.60
C ARG A 79 26.85 -9.22 -3.76
N VAL A 80 27.72 -9.34 -2.78
CA VAL A 80 29.05 -8.69 -2.76
C VAL A 80 30.09 -9.73 -2.38
N GLY A 81 31.10 -9.94 -3.24
CA GLY A 81 32.17 -10.87 -2.96
C GLY A 81 31.75 -12.32 -2.67
N GLY A 82 30.68 -12.79 -3.30
CA GLY A 82 30.14 -14.15 -3.10
C GLY A 82 29.19 -14.32 -1.91
N ALA A 83 29.09 -13.34 -1.01
CA ALA A 83 28.14 -13.32 0.10
C ALA A 83 26.92 -12.45 -0.24
N THR A 84 25.76 -12.84 0.28
CA THR A 84 24.51 -12.07 0.10
C THR A 84 24.24 -11.25 1.35
N TYR A 85 24.15 -9.95 1.17
CA TYR A 85 23.83 -8.98 2.25
C TYR A 85 22.46 -8.37 2.07
N GLN A 86 21.77 -8.13 3.18
CA GLN A 86 20.53 -7.36 3.21
C GLN A 86 20.88 -5.88 3.38
N VAL A 87 20.72 -5.09 2.32
CA VAL A 87 21.14 -3.69 2.30
C VAL A 87 19.94 -2.78 2.46
N PRO A 88 19.89 -1.90 3.49
CA PRO A 88 18.81 -0.95 3.65
C PRO A 88 18.90 0.15 2.58
N MET A 89 17.76 0.48 1.98
CA MET A 89 17.66 1.50 0.93
C MET A 89 16.42 2.37 1.15
N GLU A 90 16.56 3.65 0.84
CA GLU A 90 15.43 4.58 0.80
C GLU A 90 14.48 4.21 -0.34
N ILE A 91 13.19 4.43 -0.11
CA ILE A 91 12.12 4.08 -1.05
C ILE A 91 11.60 5.36 -1.71
N ARG A 92 11.46 5.34 -3.03
CA ARG A 92 10.81 6.43 -3.78
C ARG A 92 9.33 6.50 -3.44
N GLU A 93 8.75 7.70 -3.47
CA GLU A 93 7.34 7.95 -3.10
C GLU A 93 6.35 7.05 -3.85
N THR A 94 6.53 6.84 -5.14
CA THR A 94 5.66 5.98 -5.94
C THR A 94 5.65 4.53 -5.45
N ARG A 95 6.81 4.01 -5.05
CA ARG A 95 6.93 2.67 -4.48
C ARG A 95 6.41 2.61 -3.05
N ARG A 96 6.61 3.65 -2.26
CA ARG A 96 6.07 3.75 -0.89
C ARG A 96 4.54 3.62 -0.92
N GLU A 97 3.88 4.38 -1.78
CA GLU A 97 2.44 4.31 -1.99
C GLU A 97 2.00 2.92 -2.43
N ALA A 98 2.70 2.33 -3.40
CA ALA A 98 2.41 0.99 -3.89
C ALA A 98 2.52 -0.08 -2.81
N LEU A 99 3.56 -0.03 -1.97
CA LEU A 99 3.75 -0.95 -0.86
C LEU A 99 2.66 -0.78 0.21
N ALA A 100 2.32 0.45 0.57
CA ALA A 100 1.26 0.73 1.53
C ALA A 100 -0.08 0.15 1.08
N MET A 101 -0.46 0.38 -0.18
CA MET A 101 -1.68 -0.17 -0.76
C MET A 101 -1.68 -1.70 -0.75
N ARG A 102 -0.57 -2.32 -1.17
CA ARG A 102 -0.42 -3.79 -1.17
C ARG A 102 -0.60 -4.38 0.22
N TRP A 103 0.07 -3.84 1.21
CA TRP A 103 0.02 -4.35 2.58
C TRP A 103 -1.36 -4.20 3.21
N ILE A 104 -2.05 -3.10 2.94
CA ILE A 104 -3.44 -2.91 3.41
C ILE A 104 -4.36 -3.92 2.74
N ILE A 105 -4.25 -4.15 1.45
CA ILE A 105 -5.07 -5.11 0.71
C ILE A 105 -4.82 -6.53 1.20
N GLU A 106 -3.56 -6.94 1.34
CA GLU A 106 -3.19 -8.26 1.87
C GLU A 106 -3.72 -8.47 3.29
N ALA A 107 -3.53 -7.48 4.16
CA ALA A 107 -4.02 -7.54 5.54
C ALA A 107 -5.55 -7.65 5.59
N ALA A 108 -6.26 -6.90 4.76
CA ALA A 108 -7.70 -6.97 4.69
C ALA A 108 -8.20 -8.35 4.19
N ARG A 109 -7.53 -8.92 3.19
CA ARG A 109 -7.87 -10.26 2.67
C ARG A 109 -7.64 -11.38 3.69
N ASN A 110 -6.63 -11.25 4.53
CA ASN A 110 -6.30 -12.24 5.56
C ASN A 110 -7.10 -12.07 6.86
N ARG A 111 -7.85 -10.99 6.95
CA ARG A 111 -8.66 -10.70 8.14
C ARG A 111 -9.97 -11.50 8.10
N SER A 112 -10.37 -12.07 9.22
CA SER A 112 -11.69 -12.69 9.37
C SER A 112 -12.78 -11.62 9.40
N GLY A 113 -13.91 -11.87 8.73
CA GLY A 113 -15.04 -10.92 8.68
C GLY A 113 -16.07 -11.29 7.62
N HIS A 114 -17.12 -10.48 7.54
CA HIS A 114 -18.28 -10.70 6.68
C HIS A 114 -18.16 -10.01 5.30
N GLY A 115 -17.04 -10.21 4.64
CA GLY A 115 -16.81 -9.67 3.31
C GLY A 115 -15.71 -8.63 3.27
N MET A 116 -15.25 -8.35 2.05
CA MET A 116 -14.07 -7.50 1.83
C MET A 116 -14.29 -6.04 2.25
N ALA A 117 -15.50 -5.51 2.10
CA ALA A 117 -15.80 -4.14 2.51
C ALA A 117 -15.65 -3.95 4.03
N ASP A 118 -16.09 -4.92 4.82
CA ASP A 118 -15.94 -4.90 6.28
C ASP A 118 -14.49 -5.03 6.71
N THR A 119 -13.78 -6.00 6.16
CA THR A 119 -12.36 -6.25 6.50
C THR A 119 -11.48 -5.09 6.05
N LEU A 120 -11.73 -4.52 4.88
CA LEU A 120 -10.99 -3.36 4.37
C LEU A 120 -11.24 -2.12 5.24
N SER A 121 -12.48 -1.84 5.60
CA SER A 121 -12.81 -0.71 6.48
C SER A 121 -12.16 -0.85 7.86
N ALA A 122 -12.16 -2.06 8.41
CA ALA A 122 -11.52 -2.35 9.69
C ALA A 122 -9.99 -2.16 9.62
N GLU A 123 -9.35 -2.64 8.57
CA GLU A 123 -7.90 -2.48 8.39
C GLU A 123 -7.52 -1.02 8.16
N LEU A 124 -8.28 -0.27 7.36
CA LEU A 124 -8.06 1.17 7.16
C LEU A 124 -8.23 1.96 8.46
N LEU A 125 -9.21 1.61 9.27
CA LEU A 125 -9.40 2.25 10.57
C LEU A 125 -8.24 1.98 11.52
N ASP A 126 -7.78 0.73 11.58
CA ASP A 126 -6.61 0.35 12.39
C ASP A 126 -5.35 1.09 11.90
N ALA A 127 -5.12 1.16 10.60
CA ALA A 127 -3.99 1.89 10.02
C ALA A 127 -4.07 3.39 10.32
N PHE A 128 -5.25 3.97 10.29
CA PHE A 128 -5.48 5.37 10.69
C PHE A 128 -5.07 5.61 12.15
N ASN A 129 -5.30 4.64 13.02
CA ASN A 129 -4.95 4.70 14.44
C ASN A 129 -3.53 4.15 14.74
N ASN A 130 -2.68 3.97 13.74
CA ASN A 130 -1.33 3.42 13.87
C ASN A 130 -1.30 2.02 14.49
N THR A 131 -2.26 1.18 14.13
CA THR A 131 -2.37 -0.21 14.57
C THR A 131 -2.69 -1.11 13.38
N GLY A 132 -2.82 -2.41 13.63
CA GLY A 132 -3.21 -3.38 12.61
C GLY A 132 -2.02 -4.05 11.90
N THR A 133 -2.35 -5.05 11.10
CA THR A 133 -1.36 -5.92 10.44
C THR A 133 -0.50 -5.17 9.41
N ALA A 134 -1.10 -4.30 8.63
CA ALA A 134 -0.38 -3.51 7.64
C ALA A 134 0.62 -2.55 8.28
N TYR A 135 0.20 -1.87 9.34
CA TYR A 135 1.08 -1.00 10.12
C TYR A 135 2.22 -1.77 10.78
N LYS A 136 1.92 -2.94 11.34
CA LYS A 136 2.93 -3.81 11.93
C LYS A 136 3.97 -4.25 10.90
N LYS A 137 3.54 -4.55 9.67
CA LYS A 137 4.46 -4.91 8.59
C LYS A 137 5.42 -3.76 8.25
N ARG A 138 4.93 -2.53 8.24
CA ARG A 138 5.77 -1.33 8.09
C ARG A 138 6.82 -1.26 9.21
N GLU A 139 6.41 -1.44 10.45
CA GLU A 139 7.32 -1.44 11.60
C GLU A 139 8.37 -2.55 11.51
N ASP A 140 7.97 -3.75 11.10
CA ASP A 140 8.88 -4.88 10.95
C ASP A 140 9.93 -4.61 9.84
N VAL A 141 9.52 -4.02 8.73
CA VAL A 141 10.44 -3.62 7.65
C VAL A 141 11.42 -2.54 8.13
N HIS A 142 10.95 -1.55 8.88
CA HIS A 142 11.82 -0.53 9.47
C HIS A 142 12.81 -1.11 10.48
N LYS A 143 12.39 -2.05 11.32
CA LYS A 143 13.28 -2.76 12.25
C LYS A 143 14.33 -3.59 11.51
N MET A 144 13.94 -4.26 10.45
CA MET A 144 14.86 -5.03 9.62
C MET A 144 15.90 -4.13 8.97
N ALA A 145 15.50 -2.96 8.45
CA ALA A 145 16.42 -1.98 7.89
C ALA A 145 17.39 -1.42 8.93
N GLU A 146 16.92 -1.15 10.13
CA GLU A 146 17.76 -0.68 11.24
C GLU A 146 18.76 -1.77 11.70
N ALA A 147 18.32 -3.03 11.80
CA ALA A 147 19.20 -4.17 12.13
C ALA A 147 20.31 -4.37 11.09
N ASN A 148 20.09 -4.02 9.84
CA ASN A 148 21.05 -4.15 8.74
C ASN A 148 21.75 -2.83 8.39
N LYS A 149 21.66 -1.83 9.23
CA LYS A 149 22.24 -0.49 9.00
C LYS A 149 23.74 -0.51 8.71
N ALA A 150 24.47 -1.44 9.30
CA ALA A 150 25.91 -1.61 9.07
C ALA A 150 26.25 -1.88 7.60
N PHE A 151 25.34 -2.43 6.81
CA PHE A 151 25.52 -2.74 5.39
C PHE A 151 25.07 -1.63 4.44
N ALA A 152 24.68 -0.47 4.96
CA ALA A 152 24.20 0.66 4.15
C ALA A 152 25.23 1.17 3.13
N HIS A 153 26.52 0.98 3.40
CA HIS A 153 27.62 1.36 2.48
C HIS A 153 27.68 0.49 1.20
N TYR A 154 26.98 -0.63 1.14
CA TYR A 154 26.84 -1.46 -0.07
C TYR A 154 25.75 -0.96 -1.03
N ARG A 155 25.20 0.23 -0.82
CA ARG A 155 24.30 0.91 -1.77
C ARG A 155 25.06 1.41 -2.99
N TYR A 156 24.73 0.96 -4.17
CA TYR A 156 25.20 1.54 -5.44
C TYR A 156 24.14 1.39 -6.51
#